data_1557344a9116dbed765a73fda008ba52
#
_entry.id   1557344a9116dbed765a73fda008ba52
#
_cell.length_a   1.000
_cell.length_b   1.000
_cell.length_c   1.000
_cell.angle_alpha   90.00
_cell.angle_beta   90.00
_cell.angle_gamma   90.00
#
_symmetry.space_group_name_H-M   'P 1'
#
loop_
_entity.id
_entity.type
_entity.pdbx_description
1 polymer ?
#
loop_
_entity_poly.entity_id
_entity_poly.type
_entity_poly.pdbx_seq_one_letter_code
_entity_poly.pdbx_strand_id
1 'polypeptide(L)'
;MKEILIQNAQLVNEGKVFQKDLLIRGEKIEKIEDSIVPLGHEKCIDATGLHLLPGWIDDQVHFREPGLTHKATIASESRAAVAGGITSFIEMPNTQPQTTTQKALEDKLQVAAKDSIANYGFLFGGTNDNLKEIKSFDTRLAAGLKLFLGSSTGNMLVDNEEVLRKIFSSTDLPIAVHCEDESTITENLEQHIDQYGDDIPIEKHPEIRSEAACYRSSSRAIELAKATGARLHVFHISTAVETALFSNTQPLSEKKITAEVCVHHLWFSEEDYPKKGTLIKWNPAIKKASDREALWKALNEDKIDILATDHAPHTLEEKQNPYTKAPSGGPLVQHAYPALLTAVKQGKTSLEKLVEKACHNPAILFKIQNLSLIHISEPTRLG
;
A
#
# COMPACT_ATOMS: atom_id res chain seq x y z
N MET A 1 -15.55 -18.81 -25.48
CA MET A 1 -14.83 -18.07 -24.42
C MET A 1 -13.42 -18.62 -24.35
N LYS A 2 -12.43 -17.80 -24.02
CA LYS A 2 -11.04 -18.27 -23.85
C LYS A 2 -10.95 -19.08 -22.57
N GLU A 3 -10.44 -20.31 -22.65
CA GLU A 3 -10.25 -21.19 -21.50
C GLU A 3 -8.75 -21.43 -21.27
N ILE A 4 -8.34 -21.44 -20.01
CA ILE A 4 -6.97 -21.72 -19.59
C ILE A 4 -7.04 -22.76 -18.48
N LEU A 5 -6.37 -23.89 -18.70
CA LEU A 5 -6.19 -24.94 -17.70
C LEU A 5 -4.74 -24.89 -17.19
N ILE A 6 -4.58 -24.62 -15.90
CA ILE A 6 -3.29 -24.66 -15.21
C ILE A 6 -3.24 -25.96 -14.43
N GLN A 7 -2.27 -26.82 -14.75
CA GLN A 7 -2.15 -28.15 -14.16
C GLN A 7 -0.92 -28.26 -13.25
N ASN A 8 -1.02 -29.10 -12.23
CA ASN A 8 0.07 -29.44 -11.30
C ASN A 8 0.62 -28.26 -10.47
N ALA A 9 -0.13 -27.17 -10.35
CA ALA A 9 0.33 -25.99 -9.62
C ALA A 9 0.34 -26.21 -8.09
N GLN A 10 1.35 -25.69 -7.42
CA GLN A 10 1.33 -25.50 -5.96
C GLN A 10 0.54 -24.21 -5.66
N LEU A 11 -0.77 -24.33 -5.40
CA LEU A 11 -1.62 -23.21 -5.05
C LEU A 11 -1.30 -22.74 -3.63
N VAL A 12 -1.11 -21.44 -3.45
CA VAL A 12 -0.94 -20.82 -2.14
C VAL A 12 -2.17 -19.99 -1.84
N ASN A 13 -3.00 -20.47 -0.93
CA ASN A 13 -4.27 -19.81 -0.58
C ASN A 13 -4.68 -20.09 0.86
N GLU A 14 -5.24 -19.07 1.55
CA GLU A 14 -5.78 -19.19 2.91
C GLU A 14 -4.85 -19.92 3.89
N GLY A 15 -3.58 -19.50 3.92
CA GLY A 15 -2.57 -20.04 4.84
C GLY A 15 -2.10 -21.46 4.53
N LYS A 16 -2.37 -21.99 3.34
CA LYS A 16 -2.00 -23.35 2.91
C LYS A 16 -1.33 -23.36 1.57
N VAL A 17 -0.46 -24.35 1.35
CA VAL A 17 0.07 -24.73 0.05
C VAL A 17 -0.43 -26.13 -0.30
N PHE A 18 -1.04 -26.28 -1.45
CA PHE A 18 -1.59 -27.57 -1.91
C PHE A 18 -1.52 -27.70 -3.43
N GLN A 19 -1.28 -28.90 -3.93
CA GLN A 19 -1.22 -29.15 -5.37
C GLN A 19 -2.63 -29.36 -5.93
N LYS A 20 -3.01 -28.57 -6.93
CA LYS A 20 -4.30 -28.62 -7.62
C LYS A 20 -4.17 -28.18 -9.07
N ASP A 21 -5.15 -28.59 -9.86
CA ASP A 21 -5.41 -28.01 -11.18
C ASP A 21 -6.45 -26.89 -11.07
N LEU A 22 -6.32 -25.87 -11.91
CA LEU A 22 -7.19 -24.71 -11.92
C LEU A 22 -7.65 -24.41 -13.35
N LEU A 23 -8.97 -24.39 -13.57
CA LEU A 23 -9.59 -24.01 -14.84
C LEU A 23 -10.14 -22.59 -14.77
N ILE A 24 -9.70 -21.75 -15.70
CA ILE A 24 -10.20 -20.39 -15.91
C ILE A 24 -11.05 -20.40 -17.17
N ARG A 25 -12.29 -19.87 -17.06
CA ARG A 25 -13.19 -19.67 -18.20
C ARG A 25 -13.55 -18.19 -18.31
N GLY A 26 -13.07 -17.55 -19.38
CA GLY A 26 -13.18 -16.09 -19.53
C GLY A 26 -12.39 -15.38 -18.45
N GLU A 27 -13.07 -14.68 -17.55
CA GLU A 27 -12.47 -13.90 -16.46
C GLU A 27 -12.67 -14.54 -15.07
N LYS A 28 -13.17 -15.78 -15.01
CA LYS A 28 -13.52 -16.43 -13.74
C LYS A 28 -12.77 -17.73 -13.56
N ILE A 29 -12.44 -18.05 -12.32
CA ILE A 29 -12.02 -19.37 -11.91
C ILE A 29 -13.28 -20.24 -11.90
N GLU A 30 -13.33 -21.24 -12.77
CA GLU A 30 -14.45 -22.16 -12.94
C GLU A 30 -14.34 -23.35 -11.99
N LYS A 31 -13.11 -23.92 -11.87
CA LYS A 31 -12.84 -25.12 -11.05
C LYS A 31 -11.46 -25.07 -10.42
N ILE A 32 -11.36 -25.67 -9.24
CA ILE A 32 -10.10 -26.05 -8.59
C ILE A 32 -10.28 -27.49 -8.10
N GLU A 33 -9.57 -28.44 -8.70
CA GLU A 33 -9.71 -29.87 -8.42
C GLU A 33 -8.34 -30.55 -8.33
N ASP A 34 -8.28 -31.77 -7.78
CA ASP A 34 -7.03 -32.55 -7.70
C ASP A 34 -6.44 -32.86 -9.08
N SER A 35 -7.30 -33.05 -10.05
CA SER A 35 -6.94 -33.25 -11.45
C SER A 35 -8.09 -32.88 -12.37
N ILE A 36 -7.81 -32.13 -13.43
CA ILE A 36 -8.77 -31.77 -14.47
C ILE A 36 -8.31 -32.33 -15.81
N VAL A 37 -9.13 -33.19 -16.41
CA VAL A 37 -8.84 -33.74 -17.71
C VAL A 37 -9.09 -32.70 -18.80
N PRO A 38 -8.08 -32.34 -19.63
CA PRO A 38 -8.25 -31.38 -20.72
C PRO A 38 -9.29 -31.88 -21.74
N LEU A 39 -10.16 -30.98 -22.19
CA LEU A 39 -11.14 -31.28 -23.26
C LEU A 39 -10.58 -30.97 -24.66
N GLY A 40 -9.36 -30.43 -24.76
CA GLY A 40 -8.61 -30.24 -26.00
C GLY A 40 -8.82 -28.88 -26.68
N HIS A 41 -9.62 -27.98 -26.07
CA HIS A 41 -9.83 -26.62 -26.57
C HIS A 41 -9.27 -25.55 -25.66
N GLU A 42 -8.80 -25.94 -24.47
CA GLU A 42 -8.17 -25.02 -23.49
C GLU A 42 -6.71 -24.75 -23.85
N LYS A 43 -6.21 -23.58 -23.47
CA LYS A 43 -4.77 -23.36 -23.38
C LYS A 43 -4.26 -24.02 -22.10
N CYS A 44 -3.60 -25.17 -22.23
CA CYS A 44 -2.99 -25.85 -21.07
C CYS A 44 -1.64 -25.23 -20.71
N ILE A 45 -1.42 -25.08 -19.41
CA ILE A 45 -0.16 -24.65 -18.81
C ILE A 45 0.24 -25.70 -17.78
N ASP A 46 1.34 -26.40 -18.01
CA ASP A 46 1.93 -27.27 -16.98
C ASP A 46 2.73 -26.41 -15.99
N ALA A 47 2.25 -26.36 -14.75
CA ALA A 47 2.84 -25.61 -13.66
C ALA A 47 3.59 -26.53 -12.65
N THR A 48 4.06 -27.70 -13.10
CA THR A 48 4.83 -28.62 -12.26
C THR A 48 6.04 -27.89 -11.65
N GLY A 49 6.14 -27.92 -10.33
CA GLY A 49 7.21 -27.25 -9.57
C GLY A 49 7.05 -25.74 -9.43
N LEU A 50 5.96 -25.15 -9.93
CA LEU A 50 5.66 -23.72 -9.82
C LEU A 50 4.59 -23.48 -8.75
N HIS A 51 4.68 -22.31 -8.10
CA HIS A 51 3.64 -21.82 -7.21
C HIS A 51 2.67 -20.92 -7.98
N LEU A 52 1.38 -21.10 -7.74
CA LEU A 52 0.32 -20.23 -8.22
C LEU A 52 -0.22 -19.41 -7.04
N LEU A 53 -0.09 -18.10 -7.13
CA LEU A 53 -0.51 -17.15 -6.11
C LEU A 53 -1.69 -16.33 -6.59
N PRO A 54 -2.57 -15.83 -5.68
CA PRO A 54 -3.47 -14.75 -6.01
C PRO A 54 -2.68 -13.51 -6.46
N GLY A 55 -3.26 -12.69 -7.33
CA GLY A 55 -2.66 -11.42 -7.68
C GLY A 55 -2.59 -10.49 -6.45
N TRP A 56 -1.46 -9.81 -6.26
CA TRP A 56 -1.32 -8.85 -5.17
C TRP A 56 -2.28 -7.66 -5.36
N ILE A 57 -2.86 -7.20 -4.24
CA ILE A 57 -3.65 -5.96 -4.14
C ILE A 57 -2.79 -4.95 -3.41
N ASP A 58 -2.18 -4.03 -4.14
CA ASP A 58 -1.35 -2.96 -3.56
C ASP A 58 -2.24 -1.77 -3.21
N ASP A 59 -2.44 -1.54 -1.93
CA ASP A 59 -3.37 -0.54 -1.43
C ASP A 59 -2.74 0.86 -1.26
N GLN A 60 -1.46 1.00 -1.59
CA GLN A 60 -0.78 2.29 -1.53
C GLN A 60 0.16 2.51 -2.73
N VAL A 61 -0.35 3.22 -3.76
CA VAL A 61 0.45 3.62 -4.93
C VAL A 61 0.20 5.08 -5.31
N HIS A 62 1.18 5.69 -5.98
CA HIS A 62 1.13 7.04 -6.55
C HIS A 62 1.44 6.98 -8.05
N PHE A 63 0.46 6.72 -8.89
CA PHE A 63 0.64 6.60 -10.35
C PHE A 63 0.70 7.94 -11.08
N ARG A 64 0.69 9.04 -10.30
CA ARG A 64 1.00 10.40 -10.76
C ARG A 64 -0.01 11.05 -11.72
N GLU A 65 -1.01 10.35 -12.16
CA GLU A 65 -2.03 10.86 -13.09
C GLU A 65 -3.36 11.09 -12.37
N PRO A 66 -3.98 12.26 -12.59
CA PRO A 66 -3.64 13.33 -13.53
C PRO A 66 -2.52 14.28 -13.06
N GLY A 67 -1.97 15.06 -14.01
CA GLY A 67 -1.21 16.30 -13.78
C GLY A 67 0.28 16.14 -13.50
N LEU A 68 0.77 14.96 -13.07
CA LEU A 68 2.18 14.68 -12.82
C LEU A 68 2.73 13.64 -13.81
N THR A 69 2.20 13.60 -15.00
CA THR A 69 2.44 12.57 -16.03
C THR A 69 3.86 12.53 -16.60
N HIS A 70 4.65 13.58 -16.35
CA HIS A 70 6.09 13.57 -16.64
C HIS A 70 6.87 12.57 -15.76
N LYS A 71 6.30 12.14 -14.63
CA LYS A 71 6.90 11.14 -13.73
C LYS A 71 6.40 9.74 -14.04
N ALA A 72 5.09 9.59 -14.26
CA ALA A 72 4.43 8.32 -14.53
C ALA A 72 2.96 8.53 -14.95
N THR A 73 2.34 7.51 -15.52
CA THR A 73 0.91 7.50 -15.89
C THR A 73 0.24 6.23 -15.39
N ILE A 74 -1.09 6.22 -15.29
CA ILE A 74 -1.85 4.99 -14.97
C ILE A 74 -1.55 3.90 -16.02
N ALA A 75 -1.39 4.28 -17.28
CA ALA A 75 -1.04 3.34 -18.35
C ALA A 75 0.34 2.69 -18.16
N SER A 76 1.38 3.44 -17.79
CA SER A 76 2.72 2.90 -17.58
C SER A 76 2.79 2.07 -16.30
N GLU A 77 2.25 2.59 -15.20
CA GLU A 77 2.41 1.98 -13.88
C GLU A 77 1.50 0.76 -13.68
N SER A 78 0.31 0.71 -14.29
CA SER A 78 -0.50 -0.51 -14.28
C SER A 78 0.19 -1.67 -15.02
N ARG A 79 0.94 -1.37 -16.10
CA ARG A 79 1.76 -2.38 -16.79
C ARG A 79 2.94 -2.84 -15.93
N ALA A 80 3.63 -1.92 -15.27
CA ALA A 80 4.70 -2.24 -14.34
C ALA A 80 4.19 -3.08 -13.15
N ALA A 81 3.02 -2.74 -12.61
CA ALA A 81 2.36 -3.47 -11.55
C ALA A 81 2.04 -4.91 -11.96
N VAL A 82 1.37 -5.11 -13.10
CA VAL A 82 1.05 -6.46 -13.62
C VAL A 82 2.32 -7.26 -13.91
N ALA A 83 3.36 -6.64 -14.48
CA ALA A 83 4.65 -7.29 -14.68
C ALA A 83 5.31 -7.73 -13.36
N GLY A 84 5.04 -7.02 -12.27
CA GLY A 84 5.48 -7.33 -10.89
C GLY A 84 4.56 -8.31 -10.13
N GLY A 85 3.43 -8.75 -10.74
CA GLY A 85 2.46 -9.63 -10.08
C GLY A 85 1.39 -8.90 -9.25
N ILE A 86 1.35 -7.56 -9.31
CA ILE A 86 0.30 -6.73 -8.71
C ILE A 86 -0.82 -6.57 -9.73
N THR A 87 -1.95 -7.20 -9.47
CA THR A 87 -3.09 -7.23 -10.41
C THR A 87 -4.20 -6.25 -10.04
N SER A 88 -4.12 -5.67 -8.85
CA SER A 88 -5.07 -4.66 -8.36
C SER A 88 -4.31 -3.60 -7.57
N PHE A 89 -4.73 -2.35 -7.66
CA PHE A 89 -4.11 -1.25 -6.92
C PHE A 89 -5.15 -0.25 -6.39
N ILE A 90 -4.79 0.43 -5.30
CA ILE A 90 -5.53 1.58 -4.77
C ILE A 90 -4.60 2.79 -4.79
N GLU A 91 -4.98 3.81 -5.56
CA GLU A 91 -4.13 4.95 -5.84
C GLU A 91 -4.50 6.17 -4.99
N MET A 92 -3.48 6.93 -4.61
CA MET A 92 -3.56 8.06 -3.69
C MET A 92 -4.13 9.33 -4.33
N PRO A 93 -4.74 10.23 -3.51
CA PRO A 93 -5.42 11.42 -4.02
C PRO A 93 -4.53 12.63 -4.32
N ASN A 94 -3.22 12.58 -4.03
CA ASN A 94 -2.30 13.71 -4.16
C ASN A 94 -1.77 13.93 -5.58
N THR A 95 -2.68 13.97 -6.52
CA THR A 95 -2.49 14.28 -7.96
C THR A 95 -2.76 15.77 -8.24
N GLN A 96 -2.72 16.21 -9.51
CA GLN A 96 -3.03 17.57 -9.92
C GLN A 96 -4.06 17.55 -11.07
N PRO A 97 -5.34 17.89 -10.81
CA PRO A 97 -5.88 18.29 -9.51
C PRO A 97 -5.89 17.14 -8.49
N GLN A 98 -5.97 17.52 -7.20
CA GLN A 98 -6.13 16.56 -6.11
C GLN A 98 -7.51 15.90 -6.15
N THR A 99 -7.59 14.61 -5.76
CA THR A 99 -8.85 13.85 -5.74
C THR A 99 -9.63 14.14 -4.44
N THR A 100 -10.08 15.39 -4.28
CA THR A 100 -10.77 15.91 -3.07
C THR A 100 -12.21 16.34 -3.31
N THR A 101 -12.71 16.11 -4.53
CA THR A 101 -14.11 16.32 -4.92
C THR A 101 -14.63 15.09 -5.67
N GLN A 102 -15.95 14.88 -5.67
CA GLN A 102 -16.54 13.77 -6.44
C GLN A 102 -16.19 13.85 -7.92
N LYS A 103 -16.22 15.05 -8.51
CA LYS A 103 -15.87 15.25 -9.91
C LYS A 103 -14.44 14.80 -10.23
N ALA A 104 -13.46 15.16 -9.39
CA ALA A 104 -12.07 14.74 -9.56
C ALA A 104 -11.90 13.22 -9.45
N LEU A 105 -12.67 12.57 -8.56
CA LEU A 105 -12.69 11.12 -8.43
C LEU A 105 -13.27 10.45 -9.68
N GLU A 106 -14.40 10.94 -10.19
CA GLU A 106 -15.04 10.43 -11.40
C GLU A 106 -14.13 10.59 -12.64
N ASP A 107 -13.47 11.73 -12.79
CA ASP A 107 -12.52 11.97 -13.88
C ASP A 107 -11.34 10.98 -13.82
N LYS A 108 -10.81 10.72 -12.64
CA LYS A 108 -9.73 9.76 -12.42
C LYS A 108 -10.16 8.32 -12.73
N LEU A 109 -11.38 7.94 -12.33
CA LEU A 109 -11.99 6.65 -12.69
C LEU A 109 -12.12 6.50 -14.22
N GLN A 110 -12.47 7.55 -14.94
CA GLN A 110 -12.55 7.51 -16.42
C GLN A 110 -11.18 7.30 -17.06
N VAL A 111 -10.14 7.95 -16.56
CA VAL A 111 -8.75 7.72 -17.02
C VAL A 111 -8.35 6.28 -16.82
N ALA A 112 -8.56 5.74 -15.60
CA ALA A 112 -8.21 4.37 -15.28
C ALA A 112 -9.02 3.35 -16.11
N ALA A 113 -10.30 3.58 -16.34
CA ALA A 113 -11.14 2.73 -17.17
C ALA A 113 -10.64 2.59 -18.61
N LYS A 114 -9.97 3.63 -19.11
CA LYS A 114 -9.41 3.64 -20.48
C LYS A 114 -7.99 3.04 -20.52
N ASP A 115 -7.15 3.34 -19.53
CA ASP A 115 -5.71 3.21 -19.64
C ASP A 115 -5.10 2.11 -18.73
N SER A 116 -5.82 1.67 -17.70
CA SER A 116 -5.32 0.63 -16.80
C SER A 116 -5.53 -0.77 -17.37
N ILE A 117 -4.49 -1.62 -17.25
CA ILE A 117 -4.59 -3.06 -17.51
C ILE A 117 -4.75 -3.89 -16.22
N ALA A 118 -4.69 -3.25 -15.06
CA ALA A 118 -4.94 -3.86 -13.75
C ALA A 118 -6.28 -3.37 -13.19
N ASN A 119 -6.83 -4.09 -12.21
CA ASN A 119 -7.97 -3.61 -11.45
C ASN A 119 -7.54 -2.37 -10.64
N TYR A 120 -8.44 -1.43 -10.45
CA TYR A 120 -8.11 -0.15 -9.82
C TYR A 120 -9.18 0.29 -8.83
N GLY A 121 -8.73 0.99 -7.81
CA GLY A 121 -9.51 1.76 -6.86
C GLY A 121 -8.78 3.05 -6.52
N PHE A 122 -9.49 3.97 -5.87
CA PHE A 122 -8.93 5.26 -5.46
C PHE A 122 -9.33 5.58 -4.04
N LEU A 123 -8.46 6.29 -3.32
CA LEU A 123 -8.81 6.93 -2.06
C LEU A 123 -9.26 8.37 -2.33
N PHE A 124 -10.29 8.78 -1.60
CA PHE A 124 -10.77 10.16 -1.60
C PHE A 124 -9.95 10.98 -0.59
N GLY A 125 -9.40 12.10 -1.02
CA GLY A 125 -8.55 12.94 -0.20
C GLY A 125 -9.33 13.85 0.75
N GLY A 126 -8.93 13.85 2.04
CA GLY A 126 -9.40 14.83 3.00
C GLY A 126 -8.44 16.02 3.10
N THR A 127 -8.99 17.20 3.36
CA THR A 127 -8.29 18.46 3.62
C THR A 127 -8.95 19.19 4.79
N ASN A 128 -8.34 20.26 5.29
CA ASN A 128 -8.97 21.10 6.31
C ASN A 128 -10.31 21.73 5.84
N ASP A 129 -10.55 21.82 4.53
CA ASP A 129 -11.62 22.63 3.96
C ASP A 129 -12.73 21.83 3.26
N ASN A 130 -12.53 20.51 2.98
CA ASN A 130 -13.46 19.73 2.16
C ASN A 130 -14.40 18.77 2.92
N LEU A 131 -14.65 19.02 4.21
CA LEU A 131 -15.54 18.18 5.01
C LEU A 131 -16.96 18.02 4.39
N LYS A 132 -17.46 19.05 3.69
CA LYS A 132 -18.74 19.00 2.99
C LYS A 132 -18.70 17.97 1.86
N GLU A 133 -17.63 17.96 1.07
CA GLU A 133 -17.41 16.99 0.00
C GLU A 133 -17.32 15.57 0.57
N ILE A 134 -16.54 15.37 1.66
CA ILE A 134 -16.40 14.08 2.33
C ILE A 134 -17.75 13.51 2.78
N LYS A 135 -18.67 14.36 3.21
CA LYS A 135 -20.01 13.95 3.66
C LYS A 135 -21.01 13.66 2.54
N SER A 136 -20.74 14.15 1.34
CA SER A 136 -21.72 14.13 0.24
C SER A 136 -21.32 13.29 -0.97
N PHE A 137 -20.04 12.90 -1.12
CA PHE A 137 -19.62 12.11 -2.27
C PHE A 137 -20.21 10.69 -2.23
N ASP A 138 -20.33 10.06 -3.39
CA ASP A 138 -20.76 8.67 -3.50
C ASP A 138 -19.66 7.72 -3.00
N THR A 139 -19.85 7.20 -1.80
CA THR A 139 -18.87 6.31 -1.13
C THR A 139 -18.61 5.00 -1.86
N ARG A 140 -19.45 4.62 -2.83
CA ARG A 140 -19.23 3.43 -3.69
C ARG A 140 -18.10 3.62 -4.70
N LEU A 141 -17.72 4.88 -4.96
CA LEU A 141 -16.69 5.23 -5.94
C LEU A 141 -15.27 5.22 -5.36
N ALA A 142 -15.12 5.17 -4.03
CA ALA A 142 -13.82 5.21 -3.37
C ALA A 142 -13.61 4.01 -2.44
N ALA A 143 -12.38 3.51 -2.38
CA ALA A 143 -12.00 2.44 -1.46
C ALA A 143 -11.96 2.91 0.00
N GLY A 144 -11.72 4.19 0.25
CA GLY A 144 -11.62 4.80 1.56
C GLY A 144 -11.28 6.28 1.48
N LEU A 145 -11.03 6.90 2.62
CA LEU A 145 -10.47 8.24 2.72
C LEU A 145 -8.94 8.17 2.90
N LYS A 146 -8.23 9.17 2.39
CA LYS A 146 -6.80 9.41 2.67
C LYS A 146 -6.59 10.74 3.33
N LEU A 147 -5.89 10.75 4.47
CA LEU A 147 -5.47 11.96 5.16
C LEU A 147 -3.94 11.98 5.29
N PHE A 148 -3.36 13.16 5.15
CA PHE A 148 -1.96 13.43 5.43
C PHE A 148 -1.90 14.21 6.74
N LEU A 149 -1.42 13.55 7.80
CA LEU A 149 -1.26 14.16 9.14
C LEU A 149 0.13 14.78 9.31
N GLY A 150 0.92 14.78 8.25
CA GLY A 150 2.23 15.40 8.11
C GLY A 150 2.71 15.23 6.67
N SER A 151 3.71 16.03 6.27
CA SER A 151 4.44 15.86 5.00
C SER A 151 3.58 15.72 3.75
N SER A 152 2.69 16.65 3.55
CA SER A 152 1.84 16.67 2.35
C SER A 152 2.38 17.58 1.26
N THR A 153 2.04 17.25 0.01
CA THR A 153 2.20 18.13 -1.15
C THR A 153 0.93 18.94 -1.38
N GLY A 154 1.07 20.24 -1.59
CA GLY A 154 -0.07 21.14 -1.78
C GLY A 154 -0.90 21.34 -0.51
N ASN A 155 -2.22 21.51 -0.64
CA ASN A 155 -3.15 21.81 0.46
C ASN A 155 -3.78 20.53 1.09
N MET A 156 -3.03 19.43 1.17
CA MET A 156 -3.59 18.16 1.68
C MET A 156 -3.20 17.85 3.14
N LEU A 157 -2.42 18.69 3.78
CA LEU A 157 -2.15 18.54 5.21
C LEU A 157 -3.44 18.79 6.00
N VAL A 158 -3.78 17.85 6.88
CA VAL A 158 -4.91 18.00 7.83
C VAL A 158 -4.34 18.06 9.23
N ASP A 159 -4.15 19.25 9.74
CA ASP A 159 -3.55 19.55 11.05
C ASP A 159 -4.56 20.14 12.07
N ASN A 160 -5.73 20.56 11.59
CA ASN A 160 -6.79 21.07 12.47
C ASN A 160 -7.51 19.93 13.20
N GLU A 161 -7.35 19.87 14.52
CA GLU A 161 -7.93 18.82 15.36
C GLU A 161 -9.46 18.73 15.30
N GLU A 162 -10.14 19.85 15.23
CA GLU A 162 -11.60 19.87 15.16
C GLU A 162 -12.09 19.29 13.82
N VAL A 163 -11.40 19.63 12.74
CA VAL A 163 -11.68 19.08 11.41
C VAL A 163 -11.38 17.60 11.38
N LEU A 164 -10.22 17.15 11.88
CA LEU A 164 -9.88 15.73 12.00
C LEU A 164 -10.96 14.94 12.74
N ARG A 165 -11.38 15.41 13.90
CA ARG A 165 -12.45 14.77 14.70
C ARG A 165 -13.76 14.67 13.91
N LYS A 166 -14.11 15.72 13.16
CA LYS A 166 -15.31 15.72 12.32
C LYS A 166 -15.18 14.73 11.16
N ILE A 167 -14.02 14.64 10.51
CA ILE A 167 -13.76 13.66 9.42
C ILE A 167 -13.86 12.24 9.99
N PHE A 168 -13.15 11.94 11.09
CA PHE A 168 -13.18 10.60 11.72
C PHE A 168 -14.58 10.17 12.16
N SER A 169 -15.45 11.12 12.46
CA SER A 169 -16.84 10.84 12.86
C SER A 169 -17.84 10.84 11.69
N SER A 170 -17.40 11.07 10.44
CA SER A 170 -18.30 11.33 9.32
C SER A 170 -18.46 10.17 8.34
N THR A 171 -17.71 9.08 8.50
CA THR A 171 -17.68 7.97 7.52
C THR A 171 -17.47 6.63 8.18
N ASP A 172 -18.02 5.57 7.57
CA ASP A 172 -17.74 4.17 7.90
C ASP A 172 -16.66 3.56 6.99
N LEU A 173 -16.18 4.34 6.00
CA LEU A 173 -15.05 3.91 5.15
C LEU A 173 -13.76 3.81 5.95
N PRO A 174 -12.78 2.99 5.52
CA PRO A 174 -11.44 3.04 6.06
C PRO A 174 -10.84 4.44 5.88
N ILE A 175 -10.25 4.98 6.94
CA ILE A 175 -9.49 6.23 6.91
C ILE A 175 -8.01 5.85 6.92
N ALA A 176 -7.38 5.92 5.77
CA ALA A 176 -5.94 5.67 5.60
C ALA A 176 -5.15 6.95 5.89
N VAL A 177 -4.14 6.84 6.73
CA VAL A 177 -3.39 8.02 7.20
C VAL A 177 -1.88 7.88 6.98
N HIS A 178 -1.25 8.95 6.51
CA HIS A 178 0.18 9.16 6.62
C HIS A 178 0.46 9.85 7.96
N CYS A 179 1.26 9.22 8.81
CA CYS A 179 1.51 9.67 10.18
C CYS A 179 2.96 10.10 10.38
N GLU A 180 3.20 11.39 10.32
CA GLU A 180 4.42 12.05 10.80
C GLU A 180 4.03 13.37 11.44
N ASP A 181 4.65 13.72 12.56
CA ASP A 181 4.38 15.00 13.28
C ASP A 181 5.14 16.14 12.63
N GLU A 182 4.41 17.03 11.94
CA GLU A 182 5.00 18.11 11.14
C GLU A 182 5.82 19.08 11.98
N SER A 183 5.39 19.37 13.21
CA SER A 183 6.14 20.29 14.11
C SER A 183 7.52 19.72 14.45
N THR A 184 7.57 18.43 14.80
CA THR A 184 8.84 17.73 15.08
C THR A 184 9.75 17.69 13.85
N ILE A 185 9.18 17.46 12.65
CA ILE A 185 9.97 17.44 11.40
C ILE A 185 10.53 18.82 11.10
N THR A 186 9.73 19.86 11.23
CA THR A 186 10.15 21.24 10.98
C THR A 186 11.29 21.65 11.91
N GLU A 187 11.13 21.42 13.21
CA GLU A 187 12.18 21.70 14.20
C GLU A 187 13.48 20.95 13.90
N ASN A 188 13.40 19.68 13.57
CA ASN A 188 14.57 18.88 13.22
C ASN A 188 15.22 19.38 11.91
N LEU A 189 14.41 19.73 10.90
CA LEU A 189 14.91 20.22 9.62
C LEU A 189 15.63 21.57 9.80
N GLU A 190 15.07 22.50 10.56
CA GLU A 190 15.68 23.80 10.89
C GLU A 190 17.04 23.62 11.55
N GLN A 191 17.15 22.74 12.55
CA GLN A 191 18.43 22.41 13.20
C GLN A 191 19.47 21.87 12.21
N HIS A 192 19.07 21.04 11.25
CA HIS A 192 19.99 20.52 10.24
C HIS A 192 20.36 21.56 9.18
N ILE A 193 19.44 22.47 8.82
CA ILE A 193 19.75 23.61 7.96
C ILE A 193 20.77 24.54 8.63
N ASP A 194 20.61 24.82 9.92
CA ASP A 194 21.56 25.64 10.68
C ASP A 194 22.95 25.01 10.73
N GLN A 195 23.03 23.67 10.78
CA GLN A 195 24.29 22.95 10.86
C GLN A 195 24.96 22.73 9.50
N TYR A 196 24.20 22.42 8.44
CA TYR A 196 24.72 21.96 7.14
C TYR A 196 24.41 22.91 5.97
N GLY A 197 23.59 23.96 6.18
CA GLY A 197 23.09 24.80 5.10
C GLY A 197 22.23 24.00 4.10
N ASP A 198 22.47 24.22 2.81
CA ASP A 198 21.77 23.51 1.73
C ASP A 198 22.31 22.08 1.49
N ASP A 199 23.47 21.75 2.06
CA ASP A 199 24.20 20.48 1.82
C ASP A 199 23.94 19.44 2.93
N ILE A 200 22.70 19.28 3.35
CA ILE A 200 22.31 18.27 4.35
C ILE A 200 22.62 16.87 3.79
N PRO A 201 23.46 16.07 4.47
CA PRO A 201 23.71 14.69 4.08
C PRO A 201 22.42 13.86 4.12
N ILE A 202 22.23 13.00 3.14
CA ILE A 202 21.02 12.14 3.06
C ILE A 202 20.89 11.22 4.28
N GLU A 203 21.98 10.84 4.92
CA GLU A 203 22.05 10.03 6.13
C GLU A 203 21.33 10.70 7.32
N LYS A 204 21.10 12.01 7.23
CA LYS A 204 20.33 12.77 8.23
C LYS A 204 18.83 12.68 8.07
N HIS A 205 18.37 12.06 6.98
CA HIS A 205 16.94 11.89 6.71
C HIS A 205 16.17 11.20 7.85
N PRO A 206 16.65 10.10 8.47
CA PRO A 206 15.98 9.47 9.61
C PRO A 206 16.09 10.27 10.93
N GLU A 207 17.00 11.22 11.04
CA GLU A 207 17.07 12.14 12.18
C GLU A 207 16.01 13.27 12.03
N ILE A 208 15.88 13.80 10.82
CA ILE A 208 14.89 14.84 10.49
C ILE A 208 13.48 14.24 10.58
N ARG A 209 13.22 13.12 9.93
CA ARG A 209 11.97 12.35 9.98
C ARG A 209 12.08 11.23 10.98
N SER A 210 12.12 11.64 12.25
CA SER A 210 12.52 10.80 13.36
C SER A 210 11.47 9.77 13.77
N GLU A 211 11.91 8.77 14.54
CA GLU A 211 11.04 7.82 15.22
C GLU A 211 9.99 8.54 16.08
N ALA A 212 10.41 9.62 16.77
CA ALA A 212 9.50 10.40 17.61
C ALA A 212 8.39 11.08 16.80
N ALA A 213 8.70 11.60 15.60
CA ALA A 213 7.70 12.19 14.71
C ALA A 213 6.65 11.16 14.27
N CYS A 214 7.08 9.95 13.87
CA CYS A 214 6.19 8.86 13.49
C CYS A 214 5.31 8.42 14.67
N TYR A 215 5.92 8.09 15.81
CA TYR A 215 5.20 7.59 16.99
C TYR A 215 4.17 8.58 17.53
N ARG A 216 4.53 9.87 17.60
CA ARG A 216 3.62 10.93 18.08
C ARG A 216 2.37 11.04 17.20
N SER A 217 2.55 11.07 15.89
CA SER A 217 1.45 11.19 14.95
C SER A 217 0.58 9.92 14.92
N SER A 218 1.19 8.72 14.85
CA SER A 218 0.48 7.44 14.87
C SER A 218 -0.33 7.24 16.15
N SER A 219 0.25 7.56 17.32
CA SER A 219 -0.43 7.47 18.62
C SER A 219 -1.66 8.37 18.66
N ARG A 220 -1.52 9.63 18.21
CA ARG A 220 -2.62 10.61 18.17
C ARG A 220 -3.75 10.16 17.24
N ALA A 221 -3.42 9.63 16.05
CA ALA A 221 -4.42 9.11 15.11
C ALA A 221 -5.19 7.92 15.70
N ILE A 222 -4.49 7.02 16.41
CA ILE A 222 -5.10 5.86 17.08
C ILE A 222 -6.02 6.29 18.23
N GLU A 223 -5.60 7.26 19.04
CA GLU A 223 -6.45 7.82 20.11
C GLU A 223 -7.72 8.45 19.54
N LEU A 224 -7.59 9.20 18.46
CA LEU A 224 -8.72 9.80 17.77
C LEU A 224 -9.68 8.75 17.20
N ALA A 225 -9.14 7.69 16.58
CA ALA A 225 -9.95 6.59 16.07
C ALA A 225 -10.70 5.85 17.18
N LYS A 226 -10.05 5.60 18.33
CA LYS A 226 -10.70 5.02 19.51
C LYS A 226 -11.82 5.91 20.04
N ALA A 227 -11.60 7.22 20.09
CA ALA A 227 -12.58 8.19 20.59
C ALA A 227 -13.80 8.36 19.68
N THR A 228 -13.64 8.17 18.37
CA THR A 228 -14.71 8.34 17.37
C THR A 228 -15.33 7.04 16.89
N GLY A 229 -14.67 5.90 17.15
CA GLY A 229 -15.05 4.59 16.62
C GLY A 229 -14.74 4.40 15.12
N ALA A 230 -13.95 5.28 14.52
CA ALA A 230 -13.56 5.22 13.11
C ALA A 230 -12.76 3.95 12.76
N ARG A 231 -12.83 3.55 11.50
CA ARG A 231 -11.96 2.53 10.92
C ARG A 231 -10.67 3.20 10.44
N LEU A 232 -9.59 3.03 11.19
CA LEU A 232 -8.29 3.63 10.91
C LEU A 232 -7.35 2.61 10.27
N HIS A 233 -6.65 3.02 9.23
CA HIS A 233 -5.55 2.28 8.63
C HIS A 233 -4.30 3.16 8.60
N VAL A 234 -3.28 2.79 9.36
CA VAL A 234 -2.02 3.54 9.44
C VAL A 234 -1.06 3.02 8.40
N PHE A 235 -0.75 3.83 7.41
CA PHE A 235 0.15 3.51 6.31
C PHE A 235 1.62 3.45 6.74
N HIS A 236 2.40 2.64 6.03
CA HIS A 236 3.87 2.61 6.02
C HIS A 236 4.52 2.77 7.41
N ILE A 237 4.13 1.95 8.38
CA ILE A 237 4.82 1.86 9.68
C ILE A 237 6.32 1.64 9.44
N SER A 238 7.17 2.45 10.07
CA SER A 238 8.59 2.49 9.79
C SER A 238 9.51 2.31 11.01
N THR A 239 8.94 2.20 12.23
CA THR A 239 9.69 2.14 13.48
C THR A 239 9.27 0.99 14.38
N ALA A 240 10.22 0.48 15.17
CA ALA A 240 9.97 -0.57 16.17
C ALA A 240 8.93 -0.15 17.22
N VAL A 241 9.01 1.11 17.68
CA VAL A 241 8.13 1.63 18.73
C VAL A 241 6.68 1.73 18.26
N GLU A 242 6.42 2.03 16.99
CA GLU A 242 5.08 2.07 16.44
C GLU A 242 4.42 0.69 16.45
N THR A 243 5.18 -0.41 16.31
CA THR A 243 4.61 -1.77 16.27
C THR A 243 3.87 -2.15 17.56
N ALA A 244 4.21 -1.50 18.69
CA ALA A 244 3.54 -1.72 19.97
C ALA A 244 2.14 -1.06 20.04
N LEU A 245 1.81 -0.17 19.13
CA LEU A 245 0.50 0.49 19.05
C LEU A 245 -0.60 -0.43 18.49
N PHE A 246 -0.21 -1.53 17.82
CA PHE A 246 -1.13 -2.42 17.11
C PHE A 246 -1.27 -3.77 17.80
N SER A 247 -2.45 -4.37 17.66
CA SER A 247 -2.83 -5.60 18.32
C SER A 247 -3.10 -6.73 17.31
N ASN A 248 -2.84 -7.96 17.72
CA ASN A 248 -3.19 -9.19 17.00
C ASN A 248 -4.24 -10.03 17.75
N THR A 249 -4.95 -9.45 18.70
CA THR A 249 -5.91 -10.17 19.55
C THR A 249 -7.27 -10.39 18.90
N GLN A 250 -7.54 -9.73 17.79
CA GLN A 250 -8.77 -9.84 17.02
C GLN A 250 -8.46 -10.23 15.57
N PRO A 251 -9.34 -10.99 14.90
CA PRO A 251 -9.21 -11.23 13.47
C PRO A 251 -9.35 -9.92 12.69
N LEU A 252 -8.69 -9.82 11.54
CA LEU A 252 -8.67 -8.59 10.73
C LEU A 252 -10.07 -8.05 10.41
N SER A 253 -11.04 -8.93 10.15
CA SER A 253 -12.44 -8.55 9.86
C SER A 253 -13.12 -7.77 10.98
N GLU A 254 -12.63 -7.89 12.23
CA GLU A 254 -13.14 -7.21 13.41
C GLU A 254 -12.28 -6.02 13.85
N LYS A 255 -11.05 -5.92 13.33
CA LYS A 255 -10.16 -4.80 13.66
C LYS A 255 -10.70 -3.49 13.11
N LYS A 256 -10.78 -2.48 13.96
CA LYS A 256 -11.05 -1.09 13.55
C LYS A 256 -9.76 -0.29 13.31
N ILE A 257 -8.66 -0.71 13.90
CA ILE A 257 -7.35 -0.07 13.78
C ILE A 257 -6.39 -1.09 13.19
N THR A 258 -5.85 -0.80 12.03
CA THR A 258 -4.98 -1.66 11.23
C THR A 258 -3.72 -0.92 10.83
N ALA A 259 -2.67 -1.67 10.49
CA ALA A 259 -1.38 -1.13 10.08
C ALA A 259 -0.88 -1.77 8.80
N GLU A 260 -0.11 -0.99 8.05
CA GLU A 260 0.58 -1.40 6.85
C GLU A 260 2.08 -1.21 7.00
N VAL A 261 2.87 -2.04 6.32
CA VAL A 261 4.30 -1.83 6.13
C VAL A 261 4.65 -1.91 4.65
N CYS A 262 5.54 -1.02 4.20
CA CYS A 262 5.99 -1.03 2.82
C CYS A 262 7.28 -1.81 2.62
N VAL A 263 7.42 -2.38 1.42
CA VAL A 263 8.55 -3.25 1.04
C VAL A 263 9.90 -2.58 1.30
N HIS A 264 10.03 -1.28 1.02
CA HIS A 264 11.30 -0.56 1.22
C HIS A 264 11.70 -0.46 2.70
N HIS A 265 10.76 -0.37 3.66
CA HIS A 265 11.06 -0.41 5.08
C HIS A 265 11.45 -1.82 5.59
N LEU A 266 11.04 -2.87 4.87
CA LEU A 266 11.44 -4.26 5.14
C LEU A 266 12.75 -4.66 4.45
N TRP A 267 13.19 -3.88 3.46
CA TRP A 267 14.37 -4.19 2.64
C TRP A 267 15.60 -3.37 3.05
N PHE A 268 15.46 -2.04 3.12
CA PHE A 268 16.55 -1.13 3.43
C PHE A 268 16.70 -0.86 4.93
N SER A 269 17.87 -0.35 5.31
CA SER A 269 18.15 0.31 6.59
C SER A 269 18.90 1.62 6.35
N GLU A 270 19.09 2.43 7.39
CA GLU A 270 19.85 3.68 7.30
C GLU A 270 21.30 3.48 6.82
N GLU A 271 21.84 2.26 6.96
CA GLU A 271 23.17 1.88 6.48
C GLU A 271 23.27 1.87 4.94
N ASP A 272 22.14 1.90 4.24
CA ASP A 272 22.09 1.92 2.77
C ASP A 272 22.17 3.34 2.18
N TYR A 273 21.92 4.38 2.98
CA TYR A 273 21.96 5.78 2.50
C TYR A 273 23.31 6.16 1.86
N PRO A 274 24.49 5.83 2.44
CA PRO A 274 25.77 6.18 1.83
C PRO A 274 25.98 5.63 0.41
N LYS A 275 25.33 4.49 0.11
CA LYS A 275 25.45 3.84 -1.21
C LYS A 275 24.36 4.23 -2.19
N LYS A 276 23.15 4.49 -1.69
CA LYS A 276 21.96 4.70 -2.51
C LYS A 276 21.57 6.18 -2.62
N GLY A 277 22.03 7.00 -1.71
CA GLY A 277 21.74 8.44 -1.72
C GLY A 277 20.25 8.73 -1.64
N THR A 278 19.84 9.78 -2.31
CA THR A 278 18.46 10.23 -2.42
C THR A 278 17.53 9.25 -3.15
N LEU A 279 18.07 8.23 -3.84
CA LEU A 279 17.25 7.20 -4.49
C LEU A 279 16.38 6.45 -3.49
N ILE A 280 16.84 6.31 -2.23
CA ILE A 280 16.06 5.69 -1.15
C ILE A 280 15.50 6.71 -0.13
N LYS A 281 15.33 7.96 -0.53
CA LYS A 281 14.61 8.96 0.25
C LYS A 281 13.11 8.71 0.14
N TRP A 282 12.48 8.20 1.19
CA TRP A 282 11.02 8.04 1.37
C TRP A 282 10.54 8.81 2.59
N ASN A 283 9.26 9.06 2.68
CA ASN A 283 8.55 9.57 3.84
C ASN A 283 7.45 8.57 4.25
N PRO A 284 7.58 7.94 5.43
CA PRO A 284 8.61 8.06 6.46
C PRO A 284 9.99 7.60 5.99
N ALA A 285 11.04 8.13 6.63
CA ALA A 285 12.42 7.75 6.32
C ALA A 285 12.69 6.26 6.56
N ILE A 286 13.60 5.68 5.79
CA ILE A 286 14.23 4.40 6.12
C ILE A 286 15.02 4.60 7.42
N LYS A 287 14.83 3.69 8.39
CA LYS A 287 15.39 3.80 9.73
C LYS A 287 16.44 2.73 10.03
N LYS A 288 16.71 2.44 11.30
CA LYS A 288 17.74 1.50 11.75
C LYS A 288 17.45 0.07 11.27
N ALA A 289 18.48 -0.74 11.17
CA ALA A 289 18.34 -2.18 10.91
C ALA A 289 17.48 -2.87 11.99
N SER A 290 17.54 -2.42 13.25
CA SER A 290 16.69 -2.91 14.33
C SER A 290 15.20 -2.62 14.11
N ASP A 291 14.86 -1.48 13.50
CA ASP A 291 13.48 -1.17 13.12
C ASP A 291 12.97 -2.12 12.04
N ARG A 292 13.78 -2.35 11.01
CA ARG A 292 13.47 -3.33 9.95
C ARG A 292 13.18 -4.72 10.51
N GLU A 293 14.02 -5.23 11.44
CA GLU A 293 13.79 -6.53 12.05
C GLU A 293 12.53 -6.55 12.93
N ALA A 294 12.24 -5.46 13.63
CA ALA A 294 11.00 -5.31 14.40
C ALA A 294 9.75 -5.28 13.50
N LEU A 295 9.82 -4.65 12.34
CA LEU A 295 8.74 -4.65 11.35
C LEU A 295 8.47 -6.05 10.81
N TRP A 296 9.51 -6.82 10.45
CA TRP A 296 9.36 -8.23 10.05
C TRP A 296 8.71 -9.06 11.14
N LYS A 297 9.14 -8.88 12.40
CA LYS A 297 8.54 -9.57 13.55
C LYS A 297 7.06 -9.21 13.71
N ALA A 298 6.72 -7.91 13.66
CA ALA A 298 5.35 -7.44 13.83
C ALA A 298 4.43 -7.91 12.68
N LEU A 299 4.94 -8.01 11.45
CA LEU A 299 4.22 -8.56 10.30
C LEU A 299 3.90 -10.05 10.52
N ASN A 300 4.89 -10.85 10.95
CA ASN A 300 4.72 -12.28 11.20
C ASN A 300 3.84 -12.57 12.41
N GLU A 301 3.79 -11.66 13.40
CA GLU A 301 2.95 -11.74 14.60
C GLU A 301 1.52 -11.18 14.39
N ASP A 302 1.12 -10.79 13.18
CA ASP A 302 -0.20 -10.22 12.84
C ASP A 302 -0.54 -8.89 13.53
N LYS A 303 0.48 -8.16 13.99
CA LYS A 303 0.34 -6.77 14.47
C LYS A 303 0.25 -5.80 13.30
N ILE A 304 1.03 -6.04 12.26
CA ILE A 304 0.92 -5.36 10.98
C ILE A 304 0.07 -6.23 10.05
N ASP A 305 -0.92 -5.64 9.43
CA ASP A 305 -1.98 -6.34 8.74
C ASP A 305 -1.74 -6.48 7.23
N ILE A 306 -1.11 -5.49 6.60
CA ILE A 306 -0.98 -5.37 5.14
C ILE A 306 0.47 -5.10 4.73
N LEU A 307 0.82 -5.63 3.56
CA LEU A 307 2.03 -5.32 2.80
C LEU A 307 1.64 -4.45 1.60
N ALA A 308 2.33 -3.31 1.44
CA ALA A 308 2.17 -2.42 0.30
C ALA A 308 3.51 -1.98 -0.29
N THR A 309 3.47 -1.20 -1.38
CA THR A 309 4.70 -0.71 -2.00
C THR A 309 5.01 0.75 -1.69
N ASP A 310 4.00 1.59 -1.47
CA ASP A 310 4.15 3.05 -1.53
C ASP A 310 4.91 3.46 -2.80
N HIS A 311 4.54 2.83 -3.93
CA HIS A 311 5.12 3.13 -5.22
C HIS A 311 4.88 4.59 -5.57
N ALA A 312 5.94 5.38 -5.55
CA ALA A 312 5.89 6.82 -5.73
C ALA A 312 7.01 7.29 -6.65
N PRO A 313 6.88 7.05 -7.97
CA PRO A 313 7.95 7.29 -8.94
C PRO A 313 8.25 8.78 -9.10
N HIS A 314 9.53 9.07 -9.30
CA HIS A 314 10.09 10.36 -9.66
C HIS A 314 11.13 10.16 -10.75
N THR A 315 11.41 11.20 -11.53
CA THR A 315 12.47 11.11 -12.53
C THR A 315 13.84 11.01 -11.86
N LEU A 316 14.79 10.38 -12.52
CA LEU A 316 16.15 10.26 -12.00
C LEU A 316 16.78 11.64 -11.76
N GLU A 317 16.50 12.60 -12.65
CA GLU A 317 16.95 13.99 -12.53
C GLU A 317 16.40 14.64 -11.24
N GLU A 318 15.11 14.47 -10.95
CA GLU A 318 14.52 14.98 -9.69
C GLU A 318 15.18 14.34 -8.46
N LYS A 319 15.46 13.03 -8.51
CA LYS A 319 16.09 12.30 -7.40
C LYS A 319 17.57 12.67 -7.19
N GLN A 320 18.25 13.21 -8.19
CA GLN A 320 19.66 13.65 -8.09
C GLN A 320 19.83 15.04 -7.49
N ASN A 321 18.76 15.74 -7.17
CA ASN A 321 18.85 17.02 -6.49
C ASN A 321 19.43 16.91 -5.07
N PRO A 322 19.96 18.01 -4.50
CA PRO A 322 20.31 18.10 -3.08
C PRO A 322 19.14 17.69 -2.17
N TYR A 323 19.46 17.29 -0.94
CA TYR A 323 18.50 16.75 0.01
C TYR A 323 17.18 17.52 0.11
N THR A 324 17.25 18.85 0.26
CA THR A 324 16.07 19.71 0.42
C THR A 324 15.16 19.76 -0.80
N LYS A 325 15.69 19.47 -2.00
CA LYS A 325 14.98 19.53 -3.28
C LYS A 325 14.63 18.15 -3.84
N ALA A 326 15.41 17.11 -3.49
CA ALA A 326 15.13 15.75 -3.93
C ALA A 326 13.79 15.28 -3.37
N PRO A 327 12.82 14.86 -4.21
CA PRO A 327 11.52 14.40 -3.74
C PRO A 327 11.63 13.04 -3.05
N SER A 328 10.72 12.78 -2.10
CA SER A 328 10.59 11.48 -1.43
C SER A 328 9.69 10.54 -2.22
N GLY A 329 10.09 9.28 -2.32
CA GLY A 329 9.43 8.22 -3.08
C GLY A 329 10.35 7.53 -4.08
N GLY A 330 9.94 6.36 -4.54
CA GLY A 330 10.64 5.58 -5.55
C GLY A 330 9.75 4.52 -6.21
N PRO A 331 10.14 3.97 -7.37
CA PRO A 331 9.37 2.95 -8.09
C PRO A 331 9.56 1.57 -7.45
N LEU A 332 8.47 0.87 -7.11
CA LEU A 332 8.52 -0.45 -6.48
C LEU A 332 7.56 -1.50 -7.04
N VAL A 333 6.43 -1.16 -7.66
CA VAL A 333 5.39 -2.14 -8.04
C VAL A 333 5.92 -3.31 -8.87
N GLN A 334 6.90 -3.09 -9.73
CA GLN A 334 7.48 -4.17 -10.55
C GLN A 334 8.45 -5.05 -9.77
N HIS A 335 9.04 -4.56 -8.68
CA HIS A 335 10.14 -5.21 -7.97
C HIS A 335 9.77 -5.76 -6.60
N ALA A 336 8.59 -5.43 -6.10
CA ALA A 336 8.14 -5.75 -4.75
C ALA A 336 8.04 -7.27 -4.50
N TYR A 337 7.36 -8.02 -5.37
CA TYR A 337 7.27 -9.47 -5.24
C TYR A 337 8.64 -10.17 -5.28
N PRO A 338 9.52 -9.90 -6.27
CA PRO A 338 10.88 -10.46 -6.26
C PRO A 338 11.65 -10.20 -4.98
N ALA A 339 11.54 -9.00 -4.40
CA ALA A 339 12.17 -8.67 -3.13
C ALA A 339 11.59 -9.51 -1.98
N LEU A 340 10.26 -9.60 -1.87
CA LEU A 340 9.60 -10.36 -0.82
C LEU A 340 9.79 -11.88 -0.98
N LEU A 341 9.81 -12.42 -2.20
CA LEU A 341 10.15 -13.83 -2.44
C LEU A 341 11.61 -14.13 -2.06
N THR A 342 12.50 -13.15 -2.22
CA THR A 342 13.87 -13.27 -1.70
C THR A 342 13.87 -13.33 -0.16
N ALA A 343 13.06 -12.50 0.51
CA ALA A 343 12.90 -12.54 1.96
C ALA A 343 12.31 -13.88 2.44
N VAL A 344 11.37 -14.47 1.70
CA VAL A 344 10.85 -15.83 1.98
C VAL A 344 11.99 -16.85 1.91
N LYS A 345 12.83 -16.82 0.87
CA LYS A 345 14.01 -17.71 0.74
C LYS A 345 15.01 -17.52 1.88
N GLN A 346 15.10 -16.33 2.44
CA GLN A 346 15.96 -16.01 3.59
C GLN A 346 15.32 -16.38 4.94
N GLY A 347 14.11 -16.92 4.95
CA GLY A 347 13.38 -17.29 6.17
C GLY A 347 12.87 -16.13 7.00
N LYS A 348 12.75 -14.93 6.43
CA LYS A 348 12.18 -13.74 7.08
C LYS A 348 10.67 -13.86 7.29
N THR A 349 9.98 -14.52 6.38
CA THR A 349 8.54 -14.82 6.42
C THR A 349 8.24 -16.08 5.61
N SER A 350 7.01 -16.60 5.67
CA SER A 350 6.57 -17.70 4.81
C SER A 350 5.84 -17.18 3.56
N LEU A 351 5.70 -18.06 2.55
CA LEU A 351 4.98 -17.73 1.33
C LEU A 351 3.48 -17.54 1.61
N GLU A 352 2.92 -18.34 2.52
CA GLU A 352 1.53 -18.23 2.96
C GLU A 352 1.27 -16.90 3.67
N LYS A 353 2.20 -16.46 4.54
CA LYS A 353 2.10 -15.17 5.21
C LYS A 353 2.21 -14.00 4.21
N LEU A 354 3.09 -14.12 3.22
CA LEU A 354 3.19 -13.14 2.15
C LEU A 354 1.86 -12.99 1.39
N VAL A 355 1.25 -14.12 0.98
CA VAL A 355 -0.06 -14.11 0.29
C VAL A 355 -1.17 -13.57 1.19
N GLU A 356 -1.19 -13.93 2.46
CA GLU A 356 -2.14 -13.38 3.43
C GLU A 356 -2.06 -11.83 3.46
N LYS A 357 -0.85 -11.30 3.65
CA LYS A 357 -0.63 -9.86 3.86
C LYS A 357 -0.75 -9.02 2.59
N ALA A 358 -0.40 -9.59 1.44
CA ALA A 358 -0.41 -8.88 0.16
C ALA A 358 -1.70 -9.07 -0.65
N CYS A 359 -2.44 -10.15 -0.41
CA CYS A 359 -3.60 -10.49 -1.26
C CYS A 359 -4.91 -10.54 -0.46
N HIS A 360 -4.98 -11.35 0.60
CA HIS A 360 -6.24 -11.56 1.34
C HIS A 360 -6.59 -10.36 2.23
N ASN A 361 -5.62 -9.86 3.00
CA ASN A 361 -5.87 -8.81 3.98
C ASN A 361 -6.30 -7.47 3.36
N PRO A 362 -5.71 -6.98 2.24
CA PRO A 362 -6.23 -5.80 1.55
C PRO A 362 -7.68 -6.01 1.07
N ALA A 363 -8.02 -7.20 0.56
CA ALA A 363 -9.38 -7.48 0.12
C ALA A 363 -10.39 -7.43 1.28
N ILE A 364 -10.02 -7.96 2.46
CA ILE A 364 -10.85 -7.92 3.68
C ILE A 364 -11.00 -6.47 4.17
N LEU A 365 -9.91 -5.72 4.27
CA LEU A 365 -9.92 -4.36 4.79
C LEU A 365 -10.78 -3.43 3.93
N PHE A 366 -10.58 -3.46 2.62
CA PHE A 366 -11.28 -2.60 1.66
C PHE A 366 -12.58 -3.22 1.13
N LYS A 367 -12.98 -4.39 1.65
CA LYS A 367 -14.20 -5.12 1.25
C LYS A 367 -14.28 -5.37 -0.26
N ILE A 368 -13.15 -5.68 -0.88
CA ILE A 368 -13.06 -6.02 -2.29
C ILE A 368 -13.62 -7.45 -2.48
N GLN A 369 -14.52 -7.62 -3.43
CA GLN A 369 -15.22 -8.88 -3.69
C GLN A 369 -14.90 -9.42 -5.08
N ASN A 370 -15.10 -10.74 -5.25
CA ASN A 370 -14.99 -11.43 -6.55
C ASN A 370 -13.61 -11.32 -7.21
N LEU A 371 -12.53 -11.32 -6.42
CA LEU A 371 -11.16 -11.31 -6.92
C LEU A 371 -10.46 -12.66 -6.71
N SER A 372 -10.06 -13.32 -7.81
CA SER A 372 -9.14 -14.46 -7.85
C SER A 372 -9.42 -15.56 -6.80
N LEU A 373 -8.37 -16.17 -6.27
CA LEU A 373 -8.42 -17.16 -5.18
C LEU A 373 -8.84 -16.58 -3.83
N ILE A 374 -8.91 -15.25 -3.69
CA ILE A 374 -9.15 -14.56 -2.42
C ILE A 374 -10.54 -14.87 -1.84
N HIS A 375 -11.52 -15.22 -2.68
CA HIS A 375 -12.92 -15.43 -2.27
C HIS A 375 -13.41 -16.87 -2.50
N ILE A 376 -12.48 -17.85 -2.60
CA ILE A 376 -12.83 -19.26 -2.74
C ILE A 376 -12.72 -19.96 -1.38
N SER A 377 -13.52 -19.53 -0.41
CA SER A 377 -13.64 -20.21 0.88
C SER A 377 -14.74 -21.28 0.92
N GLU A 378 -15.64 -21.25 -0.07
CA GLU A 378 -16.70 -22.23 -0.26
C GLU A 378 -16.88 -22.43 -1.76
N PRO A 379 -17.44 -23.56 -2.25
CA PRO A 379 -17.94 -23.65 -3.61
C PRO A 379 -19.14 -22.72 -3.74
N THR A 380 -18.87 -21.43 -3.69
CA THR A 380 -19.87 -20.41 -3.91
C THR A 380 -20.37 -20.57 -5.32
N ARG A 381 -21.61 -20.95 -5.46
CA ARG A 381 -22.36 -20.70 -6.67
C ARG A 381 -22.13 -19.23 -7.00
N LEU A 382 -21.27 -19.01 -7.98
CA LEU A 382 -21.13 -17.70 -8.59
C LEU A 382 -22.48 -17.37 -9.19
N GLY A 383 -23.25 -16.55 -8.46
CA GLY A 383 -24.53 -16.04 -8.93
C GLY A 383 -24.31 -14.96 -9.97
#